data_a07a9f489fdcc7678b25f686d3fa81a7
#
_entry.id   a07a9f489fdcc7678b25f686d3fa81a7
#
_cell.length_a   1.000
_cell.length_b   1.000
_cell.length_c   1.000
_cell.angle_alpha   90.00
_cell.angle_beta   90.00
_cell.angle_gamma   90.00
#
_symmetry.space_group_name_H-M   'P 1'
#
loop_
_entity.id
_entity.type
_entity.pdbx_description
1 polymer ?
#
loop_
_entity_poly.entity_id
_entity_poly.type
_entity_poly.pdbx_seq_one_letter_code
_entity_poly.pdbx_strand_id
1 'polypeptide(L)'
;MLPDTIKLKLEDIINNISDSGVAGLALLDHDLNVAWANRSLSSILKLNYDPVGKSCREIFDCECKDKNNCTILKALSSGRKQYSEVQLSADKDTRKYLQNVSVPIKDEKGSITHLLKITTDITLKEEKIHQYDLLRKLAELMQGTLQIDRLLHLILTCVTAGTALGFNRARLFVVDHDRNIVFGKMAVGPSDVAEANKIWNEIAHKYKMLEDLIKASEDNYQYDSPLHMITRLMAYSLDDENEVIVSCIRKKKVIVEKNAFNNPNINKNFVNMIGSNEFVCVPLIVRDKAIGAICADNIYSKKPITDEMVMLLSTFANHAALAIENADAYKKLEKKIIQLKDAQERLVRSEKLAVIGNMAGYIAHEIRNPLVTIGGFARSIARETADNKTIKNSAEIIIDEVSRLEKILAVVMDFSKVAKPAKVKTQVNEIVDNTISLMESYFKNIGIDVVKKYESMIPDIVVDQDQIRQVFLNIFKNAAESMQNGGKLIVGTTKEDEYVRIDITDTGVGMDADTIENIFTPFYTKKREGTGIGLAVSQKIVDDHEGFIKVKSELNQGATFSIFLPLKK
;
A
#
# COMPACT_ATOMS: atom_id res chain seq x y z
N MET A 1 68.86 -11.09 28.09
CA MET A 1 68.42 -9.93 28.89
C MET A 1 68.21 -8.76 27.94
N LEU A 2 67.05 -8.17 27.92
CA LEU A 2 66.82 -6.91 27.23
C LEU A 2 67.62 -5.80 27.87
N PRO A 3 68.28 -4.92 27.11
CA PRO A 3 68.99 -3.78 27.67
C PRO A 3 68.09 -2.93 28.57
N ASP A 4 68.58 -2.45 29.71
CA ASP A 4 67.78 -1.70 30.69
C ASP A 4 67.04 -0.48 30.07
N THR A 5 67.61 0.14 29.05
CA THR A 5 66.97 1.22 28.26
C THR A 5 65.75 0.79 27.47
N ILE A 6 65.65 -0.51 27.08
CA ILE A 6 64.47 -1.03 26.37
C ILE A 6 63.42 -1.48 27.40
N LYS A 7 63.84 -1.97 28.58
CA LYS A 7 62.92 -2.25 29.70
C LYS A 7 62.19 -1.00 30.16
N LEU A 8 62.91 0.10 30.40
CA LEU A 8 62.37 1.39 30.81
C LEU A 8 61.36 1.94 29.73
N LYS A 9 61.69 1.83 28.45
CA LYS A 9 60.77 2.27 27.37
C LYS A 9 59.55 1.37 27.25
N LEU A 10 59.66 0.06 27.48
CA LEU A 10 58.51 -0.86 27.51
C LEU A 10 57.63 -0.59 28.75
N GLU A 11 58.20 -0.32 29.90
CA GLU A 11 57.44 0.09 31.09
C GLU A 11 56.72 1.42 30.89
N ASP A 12 57.34 2.41 30.25
CA ASP A 12 56.68 3.67 29.89
C ASP A 12 55.57 3.48 28.87
N ILE A 13 55.75 2.64 27.86
CA ILE A 13 54.71 2.33 26.86
C ILE A 13 53.56 1.57 27.52
N ILE A 14 53.86 0.58 28.37
CA ILE A 14 52.84 -0.18 29.09
C ILE A 14 52.10 0.72 30.06
N ASN A 15 52.77 1.62 30.76
CA ASN A 15 52.16 2.59 31.67
C ASN A 15 51.30 3.62 30.89
N ASN A 16 51.76 4.14 29.76
CA ASN A 16 50.97 5.05 28.92
C ASN A 16 49.75 4.39 28.30
N ILE A 17 49.81 3.12 27.90
CA ILE A 17 48.65 2.33 27.44
C ILE A 17 47.75 2.03 28.65
N SER A 18 48.30 1.83 29.83
CA SER A 18 47.55 1.51 31.04
C SER A 18 46.79 2.71 31.62
N ASP A 19 47.31 3.90 31.50
CA ASP A 19 46.68 5.13 32.02
C ASP A 19 45.54 5.63 31.10
N SER A 20 45.44 5.12 29.85
CA SER A 20 44.35 5.47 28.93
C SER A 20 42.98 4.89 29.34
N GLY A 21 42.92 4.00 30.34
CA GLY A 21 41.68 3.37 30.81
C GLY A 21 41.06 2.34 29.85
N VAL A 22 41.72 2.08 28.71
CA VAL A 22 41.15 1.27 27.59
C VAL A 22 41.28 -0.23 27.86
N ALA A 23 42.38 -0.70 28.49
CA ALA A 23 42.64 -2.11 28.72
C ALA A 23 43.22 -2.39 30.11
N GLY A 24 42.65 -3.36 30.83
CA GLY A 24 43.19 -3.96 32.03
C GLY A 24 44.24 -5.01 31.68
N LEU A 25 45.42 -4.90 32.24
CA LEU A 25 46.55 -5.82 32.04
C LEU A 25 46.89 -6.52 33.34
N ALA A 26 47.10 -7.83 33.29
CA ALA A 26 47.64 -8.63 34.40
C ALA A 26 48.70 -9.57 33.89
N LEU A 27 49.81 -9.65 34.58
CA LEU A 27 50.84 -10.67 34.40
C LEU A 27 50.66 -11.76 35.46
N LEU A 28 50.45 -12.99 35.02
CA LEU A 28 50.29 -14.15 35.89
C LEU A 28 51.62 -14.93 35.93
N ASP A 29 52.00 -15.37 37.11
CA ASP A 29 53.13 -16.25 37.29
C ASP A 29 52.82 -17.72 36.97
N HIS A 30 53.78 -18.61 37.20
CA HIS A 30 53.66 -20.05 36.96
C HIS A 30 52.53 -20.71 37.77
N ASP A 31 52.25 -20.18 38.97
CA ASP A 31 51.17 -20.68 39.82
C ASP A 31 49.81 -19.99 39.57
N LEU A 32 49.75 -19.18 38.53
CA LEU A 32 48.58 -18.41 38.12
C LEU A 32 48.15 -17.35 39.14
N ASN A 33 49.07 -16.85 39.93
CA ASN A 33 48.85 -15.67 40.73
C ASN A 33 49.23 -14.41 39.97
N VAL A 34 48.60 -13.31 40.28
CA VAL A 34 48.88 -12.01 39.65
C VAL A 34 50.21 -11.49 40.12
N ALA A 35 51.26 -11.57 39.32
CA ALA A 35 52.57 -11.00 39.62
C ALA A 35 52.62 -9.48 39.44
N TRP A 36 51.81 -8.95 38.53
CA TRP A 36 51.68 -7.52 38.25
C TRP A 36 50.33 -7.23 37.60
N ALA A 37 49.77 -6.07 37.87
CA ALA A 37 48.57 -5.57 37.20
C ALA A 37 48.62 -4.05 37.05
N ASN A 38 48.01 -3.54 35.98
CA ASN A 38 47.84 -2.11 35.81
C ASN A 38 46.60 -1.58 36.54
N ARG A 39 46.54 -0.27 36.75
CA ARG A 39 45.43 0.39 37.48
C ARG A 39 44.09 0.22 36.75
N SER A 40 44.10 0.18 35.41
CA SER A 40 42.89 0.02 34.59
C SER A 40 42.20 -1.33 34.83
N LEU A 41 42.94 -2.39 35.18
CA LEU A 41 42.35 -3.70 35.51
C LEU A 41 41.38 -3.59 36.67
N SER A 42 41.82 -2.97 37.76
CA SER A 42 41.00 -2.80 38.98
C SER A 42 39.76 -1.95 38.68
N SER A 43 39.90 -0.93 37.85
CA SER A 43 38.76 -0.10 37.40
C SER A 43 37.77 -0.88 36.53
N ILE A 44 38.25 -1.62 35.53
CA ILE A 44 37.41 -2.41 34.61
C ILE A 44 36.68 -3.51 35.38
N LEU A 45 37.33 -4.22 36.28
CA LEU A 45 36.76 -5.30 37.08
C LEU A 45 36.05 -4.81 38.35
N LYS A 46 36.08 -3.49 38.65
CA LYS A 46 35.54 -2.87 39.88
C LYS A 46 36.09 -3.51 41.15
N LEU A 47 37.41 -3.78 41.19
CA LEU A 47 38.07 -4.34 42.35
C LEU A 47 38.34 -3.25 43.39
N ASN A 48 37.96 -3.48 44.64
CA ASN A 48 38.17 -2.58 45.75
C ASN A 48 39.50 -2.90 46.54
N TYR A 49 40.35 -3.74 45.96
CA TYR A 49 41.61 -4.20 46.55
C TYR A 49 42.70 -4.37 45.48
N ASP A 50 43.93 -4.46 45.87
CA ASP A 50 45.07 -4.73 45.00
C ASP A 50 45.01 -6.18 44.48
N PRO A 51 45.00 -6.40 43.17
CA PRO A 51 44.98 -7.74 42.60
C PRO A 51 46.33 -8.48 42.70
N VAL A 52 47.42 -7.80 42.94
CA VAL A 52 48.78 -8.42 43.05
C VAL A 52 48.85 -9.44 44.18
N GLY A 53 49.38 -10.61 43.87
CA GLY A 53 49.48 -11.74 44.81
C GLY A 53 48.22 -12.59 44.93
N LYS A 54 47.09 -12.18 44.32
CA LYS A 54 45.87 -12.95 44.33
C LYS A 54 45.85 -13.97 43.18
N SER A 55 45.11 -15.06 43.36
CA SER A 55 44.97 -16.06 42.30
C SER A 55 44.10 -15.55 41.15
N CYS A 56 44.37 -16.01 39.94
CA CYS A 56 43.57 -15.66 38.80
C CYS A 56 42.08 -16.00 38.96
N ARG A 57 41.74 -16.99 39.78
CA ARG A 57 40.36 -17.38 40.10
C ARG A 57 39.64 -16.35 40.94
N GLU A 58 40.34 -15.70 41.87
CA GLU A 58 39.77 -14.64 42.72
C GLU A 58 39.50 -13.38 41.91
N ILE A 59 40.34 -13.08 40.89
CA ILE A 59 40.25 -11.85 40.10
C ILE A 59 39.31 -12.01 38.91
N PHE A 60 39.35 -13.18 38.22
CA PHE A 60 38.62 -13.45 37.00
C PHE A 60 37.56 -14.55 37.18
N ASP A 61 36.82 -14.55 38.28
CA ASP A 61 35.85 -15.59 38.71
C ASP A 61 34.91 -16.09 37.63
N CYS A 62 34.52 -15.21 36.69
CA CYS A 62 33.59 -15.52 35.61
C CYS A 62 34.13 -16.53 34.59
N GLU A 63 35.44 -16.64 34.36
CA GLU A 63 36.03 -17.59 33.39
C GLU A 63 36.37 -18.96 34.03
N CYS A 64 36.55 -19.01 35.34
CA CYS A 64 37.02 -20.22 36.01
C CYS A 64 35.90 -21.20 36.36
N LYS A 65 34.62 -20.86 36.17
CA LYS A 65 33.46 -21.76 36.40
C LYS A 65 33.41 -22.90 35.39
N ASP A 66 33.86 -22.66 34.16
CA ASP A 66 33.93 -23.68 33.10
C ASP A 66 35.39 -23.89 32.68
N LYS A 67 36.01 -24.98 33.17
CA LYS A 67 37.39 -25.35 32.84
C LYS A 67 37.63 -25.49 31.33
N ASN A 68 36.59 -25.83 30.56
CA ASN A 68 36.68 -26.01 29.10
C ASN A 68 36.69 -24.67 28.36
N ASN A 69 36.28 -23.57 28.98
CA ASN A 69 36.23 -22.24 28.35
C ASN A 69 37.27 -21.25 28.88
N CYS A 70 38.07 -21.62 29.91
CA CYS A 70 39.10 -20.76 30.48
C CYS A 70 40.21 -20.46 29.46
N THR A 71 40.35 -19.20 29.04
CA THR A 71 41.38 -18.74 28.09
C THR A 71 42.80 -18.90 28.65
N ILE A 72 42.98 -18.78 29.98
CA ILE A 72 44.25 -18.96 30.65
C ILE A 72 44.73 -20.41 30.51
N LEU A 73 43.88 -21.38 30.85
CA LEU A 73 44.21 -22.81 30.75
C LEU A 73 44.42 -23.25 29.30
N LYS A 74 43.61 -22.72 28.38
CA LYS A 74 43.79 -22.98 26.94
C LYS A 74 45.12 -22.39 26.41
N ALA A 75 45.51 -21.20 26.86
CA ALA A 75 46.76 -20.59 26.46
C ALA A 75 47.97 -21.36 26.98
N LEU A 76 47.91 -21.86 28.22
CA LEU A 76 48.94 -22.71 28.79
C LEU A 76 49.11 -24.04 28.07
N SER A 77 47.99 -24.73 27.81
CA SER A 77 48.02 -26.05 27.16
C SER A 77 48.42 -25.98 25.68
N SER A 78 47.98 -24.96 24.94
CA SER A 78 48.26 -24.81 23.51
C SER A 78 49.58 -24.07 23.19
N GLY A 79 50.13 -23.33 24.17
CA GLY A 79 51.28 -22.43 23.98
C GLY A 79 51.00 -21.30 22.97
N ARG A 80 49.73 -20.98 22.69
CA ARG A 80 49.29 -19.94 21.75
C ARG A 80 48.34 -18.97 22.46
N LYS A 81 48.24 -17.74 21.91
CA LYS A 81 47.25 -16.76 22.38
C LYS A 81 45.83 -17.31 22.27
N GLN A 82 45.01 -17.03 23.26
CA GLN A 82 43.59 -17.37 23.33
C GLN A 82 42.78 -16.13 23.64
N TYR A 83 41.55 -16.11 23.15
CA TYR A 83 40.63 -15.01 23.45
C TYR A 83 39.23 -15.54 23.81
N SER A 84 38.50 -14.80 24.60
CA SER A 84 37.08 -15.03 24.88
C SER A 84 36.37 -13.70 25.10
N GLU A 85 35.07 -13.69 24.83
CA GLU A 85 34.17 -12.63 25.22
C GLU A 85 33.26 -13.14 26.32
N VAL A 86 33.14 -12.38 27.40
CA VAL A 86 32.39 -12.78 28.60
C VAL A 86 31.41 -11.67 28.95
N GLN A 87 30.15 -12.06 29.13
CA GLN A 87 29.12 -11.17 29.65
C GLN A 87 29.10 -11.27 31.20
N LEU A 88 29.33 -10.15 31.87
CA LEU A 88 29.15 -10.03 33.31
C LEU A 88 27.78 -9.40 33.60
N SER A 89 26.97 -10.08 34.41
CA SER A 89 25.72 -9.53 34.95
C SER A 89 25.98 -9.04 36.35
N ALA A 90 26.21 -7.75 36.54
CA ALA A 90 26.41 -7.18 37.88
C ALA A 90 25.08 -6.90 38.59
N ASP A 91 24.01 -6.52 37.85
CA ASP A 91 22.63 -6.31 38.29
C ASP A 91 21.67 -6.52 37.12
N LYS A 92 20.35 -6.61 37.41
CA LYS A 92 19.32 -6.81 36.37
C LYS A 92 19.33 -5.76 35.24
N ASP A 93 19.93 -4.58 35.46
CA ASP A 93 19.88 -3.43 34.55
C ASP A 93 21.25 -3.06 33.93
N THR A 94 22.39 -3.64 34.36
CA THR A 94 23.72 -3.31 33.81
C THR A 94 24.42 -4.57 33.28
N ARG A 95 24.37 -4.77 31.97
CA ARG A 95 25.18 -5.78 31.29
C ARG A 95 26.54 -5.19 30.97
N LYS A 96 27.62 -5.88 31.33
CA LYS A 96 28.98 -5.52 30.99
C LYS A 96 29.60 -6.61 30.14
N TYR A 97 30.21 -6.22 29.03
CA TYR A 97 30.87 -7.15 28.12
C TYR A 97 32.36 -6.94 28.18
N LEU A 98 33.10 -8.00 28.45
CA LEU A 98 34.55 -7.98 28.54
C LEU A 98 35.14 -8.89 27.48
N GLN A 99 36.10 -8.39 26.71
CA GLN A 99 36.95 -9.20 25.85
C GLN A 99 38.23 -9.52 26.59
N ASN A 100 38.55 -10.80 26.74
CA ASN A 100 39.71 -11.31 27.40
C ASN A 100 40.67 -11.95 26.41
N VAL A 101 41.93 -11.58 26.45
CA VAL A 101 43.01 -12.19 25.67
C VAL A 101 44.07 -12.70 26.61
N SER A 102 44.47 -13.96 26.49
CA SER A 102 45.53 -14.59 27.27
C SER A 102 46.70 -14.96 26.36
N VAL A 103 47.86 -14.40 26.61
CA VAL A 103 49.07 -14.54 25.81
C VAL A 103 50.17 -15.19 26.62
N PRO A 104 50.64 -16.41 26.30
CA PRO A 104 51.74 -17.04 27.00
C PRO A 104 53.08 -16.37 26.65
N ILE A 105 53.84 -16.05 27.67
CA ILE A 105 55.21 -15.51 27.57
C ILE A 105 56.18 -16.67 27.78
N LYS A 106 57.08 -16.88 26.81
CA LYS A 106 58.04 -17.99 26.77
C LYS A 106 59.45 -17.50 26.99
N ASP A 107 60.27 -18.34 27.64
CA ASP A 107 61.71 -18.14 27.75
C ASP A 107 62.43 -18.52 26.42
N GLU A 108 63.77 -18.37 26.41
CA GLU A 108 64.61 -18.72 25.27
C GLU A 108 64.58 -20.24 24.93
N LYS A 109 64.14 -21.07 25.87
CA LYS A 109 64.00 -22.54 25.69
C LYS A 109 62.59 -22.94 25.24
N GLY A 110 61.68 -21.98 25.08
CA GLY A 110 60.30 -22.21 24.65
C GLY A 110 59.35 -22.60 25.79
N SER A 111 59.79 -22.63 27.03
CA SER A 111 58.94 -22.89 28.21
C SER A 111 58.14 -21.65 28.61
N ILE A 112 56.88 -21.85 28.96
CA ILE A 112 56.01 -20.75 29.38
C ILE A 112 56.39 -20.34 30.80
N THR A 113 56.84 -19.10 30.97
CA THR A 113 57.24 -18.55 32.28
C THR A 113 56.16 -17.70 32.91
N HIS A 114 55.43 -16.97 32.09
CA HIS A 114 54.35 -16.08 32.54
C HIS A 114 53.21 -16.09 31.52
N LEU A 115 52.05 -15.53 31.91
CA LEU A 115 50.93 -15.35 31.06
C LEU A 115 50.41 -13.90 31.15
N LEU A 116 50.41 -13.18 30.06
CA LEU A 116 49.80 -11.85 29.98
C LEU A 116 48.32 -11.97 29.72
N LYS A 117 47.49 -11.47 30.64
CA LYS A 117 46.04 -11.35 30.49
C LYS A 117 45.71 -9.90 30.17
N ILE A 118 44.99 -9.71 29.08
CA ILE A 118 44.45 -8.41 28.63
C ILE A 118 42.94 -8.47 28.72
N THR A 119 42.35 -7.55 29.46
CA THR A 119 40.90 -7.44 29.61
C THR A 119 40.45 -6.08 29.11
N THR A 120 39.59 -6.05 28.10
CA THR A 120 39.06 -4.83 27.49
C THR A 120 37.56 -4.75 27.72
N ASP A 121 37.07 -3.61 28.16
CA ASP A 121 35.64 -3.36 28.25
C ASP A 121 35.11 -3.05 26.83
N ILE A 122 34.30 -3.94 26.27
CA ILE A 122 33.71 -3.82 24.97
C ILE A 122 32.21 -3.53 25.02
N THR A 123 31.69 -3.13 26.18
CA THR A 123 30.27 -2.89 26.42
C THR A 123 29.68 -1.92 25.39
N LEU A 124 30.30 -0.76 25.20
CA LEU A 124 29.89 0.23 24.19
C LEU A 124 29.88 -0.31 22.76
N LYS A 125 30.84 -1.19 22.44
CA LYS A 125 30.92 -1.82 21.12
C LYS A 125 29.76 -2.81 20.91
N GLU A 126 29.53 -3.67 21.90
CA GLU A 126 28.46 -4.68 21.85
C GLU A 126 27.06 -4.02 21.86
N GLU A 127 26.87 -2.98 22.66
CA GLU A 127 25.62 -2.19 22.63
C GLU A 127 25.36 -1.60 21.26
N LYS A 128 26.38 -1.00 20.61
CA LYS A 128 26.25 -0.49 19.25
C LYS A 128 25.94 -1.58 18.23
N ILE A 129 26.61 -2.72 18.32
CA ILE A 129 26.34 -3.87 17.43
C ILE A 129 24.88 -4.31 17.60
N HIS A 130 24.41 -4.41 18.83
CA HIS A 130 23.04 -4.81 19.14
C HIS A 130 22.02 -3.79 18.61
N GLN A 131 22.29 -2.50 18.71
CA GLN A 131 21.48 -1.42 18.14
C GLN A 131 21.42 -1.51 16.61
N TYR A 132 22.56 -1.72 15.94
CA TYR A 132 22.59 -1.87 14.49
C TYR A 132 21.83 -3.12 14.03
N ASP A 133 21.95 -4.23 14.73
CA ASP A 133 21.24 -5.46 14.39
C ASP A 133 19.72 -5.30 14.58
N LEU A 134 19.29 -4.60 15.64
CA LEU A 134 17.90 -4.22 15.85
C LEU A 134 17.36 -3.37 14.70
N LEU A 135 18.06 -2.28 14.35
CA LEU A 135 17.66 -1.39 13.27
C LEU A 135 17.58 -2.13 11.93
N ARG A 136 18.53 -3.04 11.64
CA ARG A 136 18.52 -3.86 10.44
C ARG A 136 17.27 -4.76 10.39
N LYS A 137 16.97 -5.48 11.48
CA LYS A 137 15.77 -6.32 11.57
C LYS A 137 14.48 -5.52 11.38
N LEU A 138 14.39 -4.34 12.01
CA LEU A 138 13.24 -3.45 11.85
C LEU A 138 13.09 -2.98 10.39
N ALA A 139 14.20 -2.65 9.72
CA ALA A 139 14.19 -2.24 8.31
C ALA A 139 13.73 -3.39 7.38
N GLU A 140 14.21 -4.61 7.63
CA GLU A 140 13.80 -5.81 6.88
C GLU A 140 12.29 -6.08 7.00
N LEU A 141 11.74 -5.99 8.20
CA LEU A 141 10.29 -6.15 8.46
C LEU A 141 9.45 -5.10 7.72
N MET A 142 9.90 -3.84 7.71
CA MET A 142 9.20 -2.76 7.02
C MET A 142 9.21 -2.93 5.49
N GLN A 143 10.29 -3.44 4.90
CA GLN A 143 10.40 -3.64 3.45
C GLN A 143 9.47 -4.73 2.92
N GLY A 144 9.10 -5.71 3.74
CA GLY A 144 8.16 -6.78 3.36
C GLY A 144 6.69 -6.36 3.32
N THR A 145 6.33 -5.18 3.80
CA THR A 145 4.94 -4.74 3.97
C THR A 145 4.56 -3.68 2.94
N LEU A 146 3.76 -4.07 1.94
CA LEU A 146 3.30 -3.16 0.87
C LEU A 146 1.99 -2.41 1.20
N GLN A 147 1.20 -2.92 2.13
CA GLN A 147 -0.03 -2.27 2.58
C GLN A 147 0.28 -1.13 3.53
N ILE A 148 -0.02 0.11 3.13
CA ILE A 148 0.41 1.30 3.84
C ILE A 148 -0.09 1.36 5.29
N ASP A 149 -1.34 1.02 5.56
CA ASP A 149 -1.89 1.09 6.92
C ASP A 149 -1.26 0.05 7.85
N ARG A 150 -0.97 -1.16 7.34
CA ARG A 150 -0.20 -2.18 8.09
C ARG A 150 1.23 -1.74 8.34
N LEU A 151 1.87 -1.12 7.35
CA LEU A 151 3.22 -0.57 7.49
C LEU A 151 3.28 0.52 8.55
N LEU A 152 2.33 1.47 8.55
CA LEU A 152 2.29 2.53 9.56
C LEU A 152 2.08 1.99 10.97
N HIS A 153 1.21 0.98 11.13
CA HIS A 153 1.02 0.30 12.40
C HIS A 153 2.29 -0.42 12.86
N LEU A 154 2.94 -1.16 11.98
CA LEU A 154 4.21 -1.82 12.24
C LEU A 154 5.28 -0.82 12.73
N ILE A 155 5.43 0.31 12.03
CA ILE A 155 6.37 1.37 12.40
C ILE A 155 6.12 1.84 13.83
N LEU A 156 4.88 2.18 14.18
CA LEU A 156 4.55 2.68 15.51
C LEU A 156 4.67 1.61 16.60
N THR A 157 4.34 0.36 16.28
CA THR A 157 4.55 -0.78 17.18
C THR A 157 6.05 -0.96 17.49
N CYS A 158 6.93 -0.82 16.51
CA CYS A 158 8.37 -0.86 16.70
C CYS A 158 8.86 0.30 17.58
N VAL A 159 8.28 1.49 17.47
CA VAL A 159 8.63 2.63 18.34
C VAL A 159 8.23 2.36 19.79
N THR A 160 7.07 1.70 20.02
CA THR A 160 6.54 1.49 21.38
C THR A 160 6.95 0.17 22.01
N ALA A 161 7.44 -0.81 21.25
CA ALA A 161 7.88 -2.09 21.78
C ALA A 161 9.10 -1.93 22.69
N GLY A 162 9.02 -2.47 23.91
CA GLY A 162 10.11 -2.42 24.89
C GLY A 162 11.36 -3.19 24.47
N THR A 163 11.22 -4.17 23.58
CA THR A 163 12.30 -4.92 22.94
C THR A 163 12.92 -4.19 21.73
N ALA A 164 12.36 -3.04 21.33
CA ALA A 164 12.84 -2.22 20.23
C ALA A 164 13.23 -0.82 20.75
N LEU A 165 12.45 0.25 20.45
CA LEU A 165 12.80 1.60 20.88
C LEU A 165 12.24 1.96 22.27
N GLY A 166 11.18 1.30 22.74
CA GLY A 166 10.70 1.32 24.12
C GLY A 166 10.00 2.60 24.57
N PHE A 167 9.48 3.41 23.67
CA PHE A 167 8.61 4.54 24.04
C PHE A 167 7.24 4.05 24.54
N ASN A 168 6.57 4.83 25.37
CA ASN A 168 5.23 4.44 25.84
C ASN A 168 4.16 4.65 24.77
N ARG A 169 4.22 5.77 24.07
CA ARG A 169 3.26 6.13 23.01
C ARG A 169 4.00 6.71 21.82
N ALA A 170 3.46 6.46 20.65
CA ALA A 170 3.94 7.04 19.40
C ALA A 170 2.76 7.49 18.53
N ARG A 171 2.90 8.66 17.91
CA ARG A 171 1.95 9.25 16.96
C ARG A 171 2.65 9.53 15.66
N LEU A 172 1.99 9.22 14.57
CA LEU A 172 2.50 9.46 13.22
C LEU A 172 1.65 10.54 12.55
N PHE A 173 2.34 11.54 12.05
CA PHE A 173 1.78 12.65 11.27
C PHE A 173 2.25 12.55 9.83
N VAL A 174 1.36 12.83 8.87
CA VAL A 174 1.63 12.76 7.43
C VAL A 174 1.33 14.11 6.80
N VAL A 175 2.15 14.50 5.84
CA VAL A 175 1.98 15.74 5.07
C VAL A 175 1.07 15.48 3.87
N ASP A 176 0.02 16.28 3.73
CA ASP A 176 -0.79 16.40 2.52
C ASP A 176 -0.37 17.71 1.81
N HIS A 177 0.42 17.56 0.74
CA HIS A 177 0.91 18.72 -0.01
C HIS A 177 -0.17 19.41 -0.83
N ASP A 178 -1.21 18.67 -1.26
CA ASP A 178 -2.28 19.24 -2.08
C ASP A 178 -3.17 20.17 -1.25
N ARG A 179 -3.35 19.84 0.03
CA ARG A 179 -4.12 20.64 1.01
C ARG A 179 -3.26 21.60 1.84
N ASN A 180 -1.94 21.53 1.71
CA ASN A 180 -0.98 22.29 2.50
C ASN A 180 -1.15 22.10 4.02
N ILE A 181 -1.40 20.86 4.46
CA ILE A 181 -1.59 20.50 5.87
C ILE A 181 -0.72 19.33 6.29
N VAL A 182 -0.46 19.25 7.59
CA VAL A 182 0.00 18.04 8.25
C VAL A 182 -1.09 17.55 9.21
N PHE A 183 -1.38 16.26 9.20
CA PHE A 183 -2.44 15.69 10.03
C PHE A 183 -2.00 14.39 10.69
N GLY A 184 -2.59 14.11 11.86
CA GLY A 184 -2.36 12.85 12.57
C GLY A 184 -3.00 11.69 11.81
N LYS A 185 -2.18 10.73 11.42
CA LYS A 185 -2.61 9.58 10.63
C LYS A 185 -2.91 8.37 11.52
N MET A 186 -2.03 8.11 12.51
CA MET A 186 -2.10 6.92 13.33
C MET A 186 -1.40 7.13 14.67
N ALA A 187 -1.81 6.39 15.70
CA ALA A 187 -1.11 6.34 16.98
C ALA A 187 -1.16 4.94 17.58
N VAL A 188 -0.10 4.57 18.31
CA VAL A 188 0.03 3.31 19.03
C VAL A 188 0.53 3.59 20.45
N GLY A 189 -0.01 2.88 21.41
CA GLY A 189 0.32 2.96 22.83
C GLY A 189 -0.91 3.05 23.71
N PRO A 190 -0.76 2.90 25.02
CA PRO A 190 -1.86 2.96 25.98
C PRO A 190 -2.48 4.37 26.06
N SER A 191 -3.77 4.42 26.34
CA SER A 191 -4.52 5.66 26.53
C SER A 191 -4.48 6.14 27.99
N ASP A 192 -4.32 5.20 28.94
CA ASP A 192 -4.24 5.48 30.38
C ASP A 192 -3.26 4.52 31.10
N VAL A 193 -3.07 4.76 32.39
CA VAL A 193 -2.14 3.98 33.24
C VAL A 193 -2.61 2.52 33.43
N ALA A 194 -3.92 2.28 33.47
CA ALA A 194 -4.46 0.94 33.68
C ALA A 194 -4.22 0.07 32.44
N GLU A 195 -4.47 0.64 31.25
CA GLU A 195 -4.16 0.00 29.97
C GLU A 195 -2.65 -0.24 29.80
N ALA A 196 -1.81 0.72 30.19
CA ALA A 196 -0.36 0.58 30.18
C ALA A 196 0.11 -0.62 31.00
N ASN A 197 -0.39 -0.74 32.24
CA ASN A 197 -0.03 -1.86 33.11
C ASN A 197 -0.51 -3.20 32.56
N LYS A 198 -1.71 -3.25 31.95
CA LYS A 198 -2.24 -4.46 31.31
C LYS A 198 -1.35 -4.90 30.15
N ILE A 199 -1.05 -3.98 29.22
CA ILE A 199 -0.22 -4.24 28.04
C ILE A 199 1.17 -4.73 28.47
N TRP A 200 1.82 -4.07 29.43
CA TRP A 200 3.16 -4.46 29.88
C TRP A 200 3.19 -5.82 30.56
N ASN A 201 2.16 -6.16 31.35
CA ASN A 201 2.03 -7.48 31.96
C ASN A 201 1.82 -8.58 30.90
N GLU A 202 0.98 -8.32 29.89
CA GLU A 202 0.76 -9.26 28.79
C GLU A 202 2.04 -9.47 27.96
N ILE A 203 2.74 -8.38 27.61
CA ILE A 203 4.00 -8.44 26.85
C ILE A 203 5.07 -9.23 27.63
N ALA A 204 5.23 -8.97 28.92
CA ALA A 204 6.23 -9.63 29.74
C ALA A 204 6.03 -11.16 29.83
N HIS A 205 4.80 -11.64 29.74
CA HIS A 205 4.46 -13.06 29.87
C HIS A 205 4.32 -13.80 28.54
N LYS A 206 3.91 -13.12 27.46
CA LYS A 206 3.45 -13.76 26.23
C LYS A 206 4.41 -13.64 25.06
N TYR A 207 5.18 -12.54 24.96
CA TYR A 207 5.99 -12.25 23.79
C TYR A 207 7.46 -12.11 24.18
N LYS A 208 8.27 -13.08 23.75
CA LYS A 208 9.72 -13.10 24.01
C LYS A 208 10.55 -12.44 22.90
N MET A 209 9.99 -12.37 21.69
CA MET A 209 10.65 -11.79 20.52
C MET A 209 9.79 -10.69 19.90
N LEU A 210 10.43 -9.77 19.19
CA LEU A 210 9.79 -8.65 18.49
C LEU A 210 8.83 -9.16 17.41
N GLU A 211 9.22 -10.22 16.69
CA GLU A 211 8.42 -10.84 15.63
C GLU A 211 7.08 -11.39 16.15
N ASP A 212 7.06 -11.94 17.35
CA ASP A 212 5.82 -12.45 17.98
C ASP A 212 4.87 -11.29 18.32
N LEU A 213 5.44 -10.17 18.81
CA LEU A 213 4.68 -8.96 19.13
C LEU A 213 4.06 -8.35 17.86
N ILE A 214 4.83 -8.30 16.78
CA ILE A 214 4.38 -7.75 15.51
C ILE A 214 3.23 -8.57 14.93
N LYS A 215 3.35 -9.90 14.87
CA LYS A 215 2.28 -10.79 14.42
C LYS A 215 1.01 -10.63 15.26
N ALA A 216 1.15 -10.58 16.57
CA ALA A 216 0.01 -10.39 17.47
C ALA A 216 -0.65 -9.00 17.33
N SER A 217 0.14 -7.97 17.00
CA SER A 217 -0.37 -6.62 16.77
C SER A 217 -1.09 -6.46 15.43
N GLU A 218 -0.73 -7.25 14.43
CA GLU A 218 -1.41 -7.28 13.11
C GLU A 218 -2.86 -7.77 13.21
N ASP A 219 -3.11 -8.76 14.07
CA ASP A 219 -4.44 -9.35 14.27
C ASP A 219 -5.34 -8.50 15.19
N ASN A 220 -4.77 -7.63 16.03
CA ASN A 220 -5.47 -6.90 17.09
C ASN A 220 -5.42 -5.36 16.94
N TYR A 221 -5.21 -4.84 15.73
CA TYR A 221 -5.17 -3.39 15.55
C TYR A 221 -6.53 -2.73 15.85
N GLN A 222 -6.57 -1.96 16.95
CA GLN A 222 -7.76 -1.22 17.36
C GLN A 222 -7.73 0.21 16.76
N TYR A 223 -8.45 0.42 15.66
CA TYR A 223 -8.68 1.75 15.08
C TYR A 223 -9.45 2.69 16.01
N ASP A 224 -10.05 2.16 17.07
CA ASP A 224 -10.95 2.90 17.98
C ASP A 224 -10.31 3.26 19.32
N SER A 225 -8.96 3.13 19.45
CA SER A 225 -8.31 3.57 20.69
C SER A 225 -8.45 5.08 20.88
N PRO A 226 -8.71 5.58 22.11
CA PRO A 226 -8.82 7.02 22.38
C PRO A 226 -7.58 7.79 21.89
N LEU A 227 -6.38 7.22 22.06
CA LEU A 227 -5.15 7.83 21.58
C LEU A 227 -5.15 8.02 20.06
N HIS A 228 -5.61 7.00 19.31
CA HIS A 228 -5.72 7.07 17.86
C HIS A 228 -6.75 8.12 17.43
N MET A 229 -7.93 8.14 18.06
CA MET A 229 -8.99 9.10 17.75
C MET A 229 -8.54 10.54 17.99
N ILE A 230 -7.91 10.84 19.15
CA ILE A 230 -7.36 12.16 19.44
C ILE A 230 -6.33 12.56 18.40
N THR A 231 -5.42 11.64 18.03
CA THR A 231 -4.38 11.92 17.03
C THR A 231 -4.98 12.28 15.69
N ARG A 232 -6.06 11.63 15.25
CA ARG A 232 -6.75 11.94 13.99
C ARG A 232 -7.44 13.30 13.95
N LEU A 233 -7.77 13.87 15.10
CA LEU A 233 -8.31 15.24 15.20
C LEU A 233 -7.21 16.31 15.07
N MET A 234 -5.93 15.92 15.17
CA MET A 234 -4.81 16.86 15.07
C MET A 234 -4.51 17.15 13.60
N ALA A 235 -4.76 18.36 13.15
CA ALA A 235 -4.41 18.83 11.82
C ALA A 235 -3.93 20.29 11.90
N TYR A 236 -2.84 20.60 11.22
CA TYR A 236 -2.18 21.90 11.27
C TYR A 236 -1.83 22.36 9.85
N SER A 237 -1.94 23.67 9.60
CA SER A 237 -1.44 24.25 8.36
C SER A 237 0.08 24.19 8.33
N LEU A 238 0.65 23.81 7.19
CA LEU A 238 2.11 23.84 7.02
C LEU A 238 2.69 25.26 7.09
N ASP A 239 1.87 26.31 7.01
CA ASP A 239 2.30 27.70 7.11
C ASP A 239 2.42 28.19 8.56
N ASP A 240 1.91 27.44 9.53
CA ASP A 240 2.01 27.78 10.95
C ASP A 240 3.29 27.19 11.58
N GLU A 241 4.37 27.95 11.46
CA GLU A 241 5.68 27.56 12.02
C GLU A 241 5.73 27.50 13.55
N ASN A 242 4.72 28.03 14.25
CA ASN A 242 4.64 27.96 15.72
C ASN A 242 4.22 26.58 16.21
N GLU A 243 3.65 25.77 15.32
CA GLU A 243 3.31 24.38 15.65
C GLU A 243 4.55 23.48 15.64
N VAL A 244 4.73 22.73 16.72
CA VAL A 244 5.93 21.87 16.91
C VAL A 244 6.10 20.89 15.75
N ILE A 245 5.03 20.22 15.32
CA ILE A 245 5.08 19.26 14.22
C ILE A 245 5.47 19.94 12.90
N VAL A 246 4.91 21.11 12.62
CA VAL A 246 5.21 21.88 11.40
C VAL A 246 6.66 22.35 11.43
N SER A 247 7.13 22.89 12.57
CA SER A 247 8.52 23.31 12.76
C SER A 247 9.49 22.14 12.58
N CYS A 248 9.18 20.95 13.14
CA CYS A 248 9.96 19.72 12.96
C CYS A 248 10.08 19.34 11.46
N ILE A 249 8.97 19.35 10.73
CA ILE A 249 8.90 18.99 9.30
C ILE A 249 9.63 20.01 8.44
N ARG A 250 9.35 21.30 8.60
CA ARG A 250 9.94 22.37 7.77
C ARG A 250 11.44 22.54 7.99
N LYS A 251 11.87 22.53 9.27
CA LYS A 251 13.31 22.66 9.61
C LYS A 251 14.08 21.35 9.42
N LYS A 252 13.35 20.22 9.18
CA LYS A 252 13.93 18.88 9.06
C LYS A 252 14.84 18.54 10.25
N LYS A 253 14.45 18.97 11.46
CA LYS A 253 15.23 18.81 12.68
C LYS A 253 14.40 18.12 13.73
N VAL A 254 15.07 17.30 14.51
CA VAL A 254 14.48 16.70 15.72
C VAL A 254 14.18 17.79 16.73
N ILE A 255 13.03 17.70 17.38
CA ILE A 255 12.62 18.56 18.48
C ILE A 255 12.44 17.68 19.70
N VAL A 256 13.21 17.94 20.74
CA VAL A 256 13.08 17.32 22.06
C VAL A 256 12.61 18.38 23.03
N GLU A 257 11.46 18.16 23.65
CA GLU A 257 10.91 19.05 24.65
C GLU A 257 10.83 18.34 26.00
N LYS A 258 11.42 18.95 27.02
CA LYS A 258 11.51 18.38 28.38
C LYS A 258 10.57 19.04 29.38
N ASN A 259 10.00 20.20 29.04
CA ASN A 259 9.10 20.95 29.93
C ASN A 259 7.99 21.67 29.15
N ALA A 260 7.22 20.89 28.36
CA ALA A 260 6.21 21.37 27.44
C ALA A 260 5.12 22.19 28.11
N PHE A 261 4.69 21.83 29.32
CA PHE A 261 3.62 22.52 30.04
C PHE A 261 3.97 23.98 30.38
N ASN A 262 5.24 24.26 30.63
CA ASN A 262 5.73 25.58 31.01
C ASN A 262 6.46 26.32 29.87
N ASN A 263 6.58 25.72 28.69
CA ASN A 263 7.26 26.34 27.54
C ASN A 263 6.29 27.32 26.83
N PRO A 264 6.53 28.63 26.87
CA PRO A 264 5.65 29.61 26.23
C PRO A 264 5.69 29.58 24.70
N ASN A 265 6.73 28.94 24.12
CA ASN A 265 6.92 28.86 22.68
C ASN A 265 6.17 27.67 22.02
N ILE A 266 5.50 26.86 22.83
CA ILE A 266 4.74 25.71 22.32
C ILE A 266 3.24 25.97 22.46
N ASN A 267 2.50 25.67 21.42
CA ASN A 267 1.05 25.80 21.40
C ASN A 267 0.42 24.94 22.51
N LYS A 268 -0.33 25.57 23.39
CA LYS A 268 -0.99 24.91 24.53
C LYS A 268 -2.00 23.84 24.09
N ASN A 269 -2.68 24.03 22.97
CA ASN A 269 -3.60 23.03 22.45
C ASN A 269 -2.85 21.77 22.02
N PHE A 270 -1.68 21.91 21.37
CA PHE A 270 -0.82 20.78 21.04
C PHE A 270 -0.39 20.03 22.30
N VAL A 271 0.10 20.73 23.30
CA VAL A 271 0.56 20.13 24.57
C VAL A 271 -0.59 19.39 25.28
N ASN A 272 -1.79 19.96 25.31
CA ASN A 272 -2.97 19.33 25.89
C ASN A 272 -3.36 18.04 25.13
N MET A 273 -3.31 18.04 23.80
CA MET A 273 -3.60 16.85 22.99
C MET A 273 -2.54 15.76 23.11
N ILE A 274 -1.27 16.13 23.20
CA ILE A 274 -0.18 15.20 23.49
C ILE A 274 -0.30 14.66 24.92
N GLY A 275 -0.63 15.53 25.87
CA GLY A 275 -0.80 15.18 27.27
C GLY A 275 0.49 14.80 28.00
N SER A 276 1.67 15.09 27.45
CA SER A 276 2.98 14.77 28.00
C SER A 276 3.82 16.03 28.17
N ASN A 277 4.53 16.13 29.31
CA ASN A 277 5.47 17.22 29.56
C ASN A 277 6.81 17.03 28.85
N GLU A 278 7.18 15.78 28.58
CA GLU A 278 8.40 15.41 27.85
C GLU A 278 8.03 14.59 26.61
N PHE A 279 8.48 15.02 25.43
CA PHE A 279 8.27 14.31 24.18
C PHE A 279 9.39 14.58 23.17
N VAL A 280 9.48 13.72 22.17
CA VAL A 280 10.37 13.91 21.02
C VAL A 280 9.56 13.85 19.72
N CYS A 281 9.82 14.78 18.81
CA CYS A 281 9.30 14.75 17.46
C CYS A 281 10.45 14.62 16.45
N VAL A 282 10.37 13.61 15.58
CA VAL A 282 11.40 13.29 14.59
C VAL A 282 10.79 13.36 13.19
N PRO A 283 11.39 14.10 12.24
CA PRO A 283 10.88 14.19 10.89
C PRO A 283 11.13 12.89 10.11
N LEU A 284 10.17 12.53 9.26
CA LEU A 284 10.29 11.44 8.28
C LEU A 284 10.82 12.04 6.97
N ILE A 285 12.10 11.83 6.68
CA ILE A 285 12.78 12.48 5.54
C ILE A 285 13.14 11.45 4.48
N VAL A 286 12.76 11.72 3.24
CA VAL A 286 13.17 10.95 2.05
C VAL A 286 13.65 11.92 0.98
N ARG A 287 14.83 11.67 0.40
CA ARG A 287 15.40 12.50 -0.69
C ARG A 287 15.28 14.01 -0.42
N ASP A 288 15.64 14.41 0.79
CA ASP A 288 15.57 15.80 1.27
C ASP A 288 14.16 16.41 1.37
N LYS A 289 13.10 15.60 1.31
CA LYS A 289 11.71 16.01 1.51
C LYS A 289 11.17 15.37 2.80
N ALA A 290 10.58 16.18 3.67
CA ALA A 290 9.89 15.64 4.83
C ALA A 290 8.46 15.26 4.42
N ILE A 291 8.11 13.96 4.61
CA ILE A 291 6.80 13.40 4.28
C ILE A 291 5.88 13.31 5.50
N GLY A 292 6.41 13.56 6.69
CA GLY A 292 5.68 13.49 7.95
C GLY A 292 6.60 13.63 9.15
N ALA A 293 6.10 13.25 10.32
CA ALA A 293 6.87 13.19 11.58
C ALA A 293 6.33 12.09 12.49
N ILE A 294 7.20 11.52 13.34
CA ILE A 294 6.84 10.68 14.46
C ILE A 294 7.03 11.48 15.74
N CYS A 295 6.00 11.53 16.58
CA CYS A 295 6.07 12.12 17.90
C CYS A 295 5.88 11.03 18.95
N ALA A 296 6.84 10.89 19.91
CA ALA A 296 6.84 9.83 20.90
C ALA A 296 7.07 10.38 22.31
N ASP A 297 6.53 9.71 23.31
CA ASP A 297 6.64 10.09 24.72
C ASP A 297 6.73 8.89 25.67
N ASN A 298 7.15 9.17 26.93
CA ASN A 298 7.30 8.21 28.01
C ASN A 298 6.43 8.56 29.23
N ILE A 299 5.22 9.06 29.00
CA ILE A 299 4.35 9.62 30.05
C ILE A 299 4.07 8.64 31.21
N TYR A 300 3.93 7.36 30.95
CA TYR A 300 3.56 6.37 31.98
C TYR A 300 4.78 5.81 32.71
N SER A 301 5.86 5.48 32.01
CA SER A 301 7.09 4.98 32.63
C SER A 301 7.90 6.08 33.27
N LYS A 302 7.69 7.34 32.89
CA LYS A 302 8.45 8.53 33.33
C LYS A 302 9.97 8.38 33.11
N LYS A 303 10.39 7.45 32.22
CA LYS A 303 11.80 7.31 31.85
C LYS A 303 12.21 8.54 31.04
N PRO A 304 13.33 9.19 31.36
CA PRO A 304 13.80 10.36 30.62
C PRO A 304 14.13 9.96 29.17
N ILE A 305 13.82 10.85 28.24
CA ILE A 305 14.19 10.67 26.82
C ILE A 305 15.68 11.00 26.69
N THR A 306 16.50 9.99 26.47
CA THR A 306 17.95 10.13 26.32
C THR A 306 18.36 10.47 24.90
N ASP A 307 19.56 11.06 24.74
CA ASP A 307 20.11 11.37 23.40
C ASP A 307 20.28 10.10 22.54
N GLU A 308 20.54 8.97 23.20
CA GLU A 308 20.61 7.66 22.52
C GLU A 308 19.24 7.24 21.95
N MET A 309 18.17 7.35 22.73
CA MET A 309 16.81 7.07 22.25
C MET A 309 16.44 7.99 21.08
N VAL A 310 16.81 9.25 21.15
CA VAL A 310 16.58 10.24 20.07
C VAL A 310 17.33 9.84 18.79
N MET A 311 18.60 9.42 18.92
CA MET A 311 19.41 8.99 17.79
C MET A 311 18.84 7.72 17.13
N LEU A 312 18.44 6.73 17.92
CA LEU A 312 17.82 5.49 17.46
C LEU A 312 16.50 5.78 16.75
N LEU A 313 15.62 6.59 17.35
CA LEU A 313 14.35 6.97 16.74
C LEU A 313 14.56 7.74 15.44
N SER A 314 15.56 8.62 15.37
CA SER A 314 15.89 9.38 14.15
C SER A 314 16.36 8.47 13.02
N THR A 315 17.25 7.52 13.33
CA THR A 315 17.73 6.54 12.35
C THR A 315 16.59 5.64 11.86
N PHE A 316 15.75 5.17 12.78
CA PHE A 316 14.57 4.39 12.47
C PHE A 316 13.57 5.17 11.61
N ALA A 317 13.32 6.45 11.94
CA ALA A 317 12.43 7.32 11.20
C ALA A 317 12.84 7.49 9.72
N ASN A 318 14.15 7.55 9.42
CA ASN A 318 14.64 7.60 8.05
C ASN A 318 14.32 6.32 7.27
N HIS A 319 14.49 5.14 7.89
CA HIS A 319 14.11 3.87 7.27
C HIS A 319 12.59 3.75 7.10
N ALA A 320 11.83 4.17 8.10
CA ALA A 320 10.38 4.20 8.05
C ALA A 320 9.86 5.13 6.95
N ALA A 321 10.48 6.31 6.79
CA ALA A 321 10.13 7.25 5.73
C ALA A 321 10.32 6.63 4.32
N LEU A 322 11.45 5.96 4.09
CA LEU A 322 11.71 5.27 2.82
C LEU A 322 10.69 4.14 2.57
N ALA A 323 10.36 3.35 3.60
CA ALA A 323 9.36 2.29 3.47
C ALA A 323 7.96 2.84 3.14
N ILE A 324 7.56 3.95 3.77
CA ILE A 324 6.29 4.65 3.48
C ILE A 324 6.27 5.17 2.03
N GLU A 325 7.35 5.83 1.57
CA GLU A 325 7.44 6.33 0.18
C GLU A 325 7.34 5.17 -0.82
N ASN A 326 8.02 4.06 -0.57
CA ASN A 326 7.96 2.88 -1.41
C ASN A 326 6.54 2.29 -1.48
N ALA A 327 5.87 2.12 -0.34
CA ALA A 327 4.50 1.59 -0.30
C ALA A 327 3.50 2.50 -1.03
N ASP A 328 3.62 3.83 -0.88
CA ASP A 328 2.80 4.80 -1.62
C ASP A 328 3.08 4.76 -3.12
N ALA A 329 4.35 4.65 -3.53
CA ALA A 329 4.74 4.51 -4.92
C ALA A 329 4.18 3.23 -5.55
N TYR A 330 4.25 2.09 -4.85
CA TYR A 330 3.65 0.83 -5.29
C TYR A 330 2.15 0.95 -5.48
N LYS A 331 1.44 1.53 -4.52
CA LYS A 331 -0.02 1.76 -4.62
C LYS A 331 -0.39 2.63 -5.82
N LYS A 332 0.37 3.70 -6.08
CA LYS A 332 0.19 4.57 -7.25
C LYS A 332 0.47 3.82 -8.55
N LEU A 333 1.51 3.00 -8.59
CA LEU A 333 1.87 2.19 -9.76
C LEU A 333 0.78 1.16 -10.07
N GLU A 334 0.29 0.43 -9.08
CA GLU A 334 -0.79 -0.54 -9.22
C GLU A 334 -2.06 0.11 -9.82
N LYS A 335 -2.46 1.27 -9.29
CA LYS A 335 -3.57 2.04 -9.84
C LYS A 335 -3.34 2.44 -11.30
N LYS A 336 -2.11 2.84 -11.67
CA LYS A 336 -1.75 3.18 -13.06
C LYS A 336 -1.78 1.98 -13.99
N ILE A 337 -1.32 0.82 -13.53
CA ILE A 337 -1.37 -0.43 -14.31
C ILE A 337 -2.81 -0.79 -14.64
N ILE A 338 -3.72 -0.74 -13.66
CA ILE A 338 -5.15 -0.99 -13.88
C ILE A 338 -5.74 -0.02 -14.92
N GLN A 339 -5.44 1.28 -14.80
CA GLN A 339 -5.91 2.30 -15.74
C GLN A 339 -5.36 2.08 -17.16
N LEU A 340 -4.08 1.71 -17.29
CA LEU A 340 -3.45 1.43 -18.58
C LEU A 340 -4.07 0.19 -19.24
N LYS A 341 -4.31 -0.87 -18.47
CA LYS A 341 -4.95 -2.09 -18.97
C LYS A 341 -6.35 -1.81 -19.53
N ASP A 342 -7.17 -1.08 -18.77
CA ASP A 342 -8.52 -0.68 -19.21
C ASP A 342 -8.46 0.18 -20.49
N ALA A 343 -7.56 1.15 -20.56
CA ALA A 343 -7.36 1.98 -21.75
C ALA A 343 -6.90 1.14 -22.95
N GLN A 344 -6.00 0.18 -22.78
CA GLN A 344 -5.55 -0.71 -23.83
C GLN A 344 -6.66 -1.61 -24.35
N GLU A 345 -7.48 -2.18 -23.49
CA GLU A 345 -8.63 -2.98 -23.89
C GLU A 345 -9.65 -2.17 -24.73
N ARG A 346 -9.89 -0.92 -24.34
CA ARG A 346 -10.74 0.02 -25.11
C ARG A 346 -10.16 0.33 -26.49
N LEU A 347 -8.84 0.57 -26.57
CA LEU A 347 -8.16 0.83 -27.85
C LEU A 347 -8.25 -0.36 -28.80
N VAL A 348 -7.92 -1.57 -28.32
CA VAL A 348 -8.01 -2.81 -29.14
C VAL A 348 -9.43 -3.03 -29.65
N ARG A 349 -10.43 -2.78 -28.80
CA ARG A 349 -11.83 -2.89 -29.21
C ARG A 349 -12.21 -1.86 -30.28
N SER A 350 -11.81 -0.60 -30.08
CA SER A 350 -12.05 0.48 -31.05
C SER A 350 -11.39 0.20 -32.40
N GLU A 351 -10.14 -0.30 -32.39
CA GLU A 351 -9.43 -0.67 -33.62
C GLU A 351 -10.15 -1.80 -34.37
N LYS A 352 -10.56 -2.87 -33.68
CA LYS A 352 -11.35 -3.96 -34.28
C LYS A 352 -12.62 -3.43 -34.91
N LEU A 353 -13.35 -2.55 -34.23
CA LEU A 353 -14.57 -1.95 -34.75
C LEU A 353 -14.33 -1.05 -35.98
N ALA A 354 -13.23 -0.29 -35.97
CA ALA A 354 -12.84 0.56 -37.11
C ALA A 354 -12.48 -0.27 -38.34
N VAL A 355 -11.75 -1.38 -38.19
CA VAL A 355 -11.44 -2.30 -39.30
C VAL A 355 -12.71 -2.91 -39.87
N ILE A 356 -13.62 -3.40 -39.02
CA ILE A 356 -14.92 -3.95 -39.45
C ILE A 356 -15.74 -2.87 -40.17
N GLY A 357 -15.77 -1.64 -39.64
CA GLY A 357 -16.48 -0.52 -40.25
C GLY A 357 -15.96 -0.20 -41.67
N ASN A 358 -14.64 -0.09 -41.83
CA ASN A 358 -14.05 0.22 -43.13
C ASN A 358 -14.27 -0.89 -44.18
N MET A 359 -14.15 -2.16 -43.75
CA MET A 359 -14.42 -3.30 -44.64
C MET A 359 -15.91 -3.46 -44.98
N ALA A 360 -16.78 -3.23 -44.00
CA ALA A 360 -18.22 -3.39 -44.13
C ALA A 360 -18.81 -2.49 -45.24
N GLY A 361 -18.32 -1.26 -45.36
CA GLY A 361 -18.74 -0.33 -46.41
C GLY A 361 -18.47 -0.85 -47.83
N TYR A 362 -17.26 -1.37 -48.06
CA TYR A 362 -16.86 -1.94 -49.34
C TYR A 362 -17.65 -3.22 -49.65
N ILE A 363 -17.67 -4.17 -48.72
CA ILE A 363 -18.37 -5.45 -48.86
C ILE A 363 -19.87 -5.25 -49.12
N ALA A 364 -20.50 -4.29 -48.43
CA ALA A 364 -21.93 -4.01 -48.63
C ALA A 364 -22.25 -3.52 -50.03
N HIS A 365 -21.39 -2.69 -50.63
CA HIS A 365 -21.57 -2.28 -52.04
C HIS A 365 -21.43 -3.47 -53.01
N GLU A 366 -20.41 -4.32 -52.80
CA GLU A 366 -20.16 -5.49 -53.66
C GLU A 366 -21.25 -6.56 -53.53
N ILE A 367 -21.90 -6.71 -52.38
CA ILE A 367 -23.03 -7.65 -52.19
C ILE A 367 -24.36 -7.05 -52.67
N ARG A 368 -24.58 -5.74 -52.58
CA ARG A 368 -25.82 -5.09 -53.04
C ARG A 368 -26.03 -5.31 -54.54
N ASN A 369 -24.95 -5.24 -55.32
CA ASN A 369 -25.04 -5.38 -56.80
C ASN A 369 -25.65 -6.72 -57.25
N PRO A 370 -25.16 -7.92 -56.82
CA PRO A 370 -25.78 -9.19 -57.18
C PRO A 370 -27.20 -9.35 -56.59
N LEU A 371 -27.47 -8.80 -55.38
CA LEU A 371 -28.81 -8.86 -54.79
C LEU A 371 -29.86 -8.10 -55.64
N VAL A 372 -29.53 -6.91 -56.12
CA VAL A 372 -30.40 -6.14 -57.03
C VAL A 372 -30.71 -6.94 -58.30
N THR A 373 -29.69 -7.63 -58.83
CA THR A 373 -29.84 -8.47 -60.03
C THR A 373 -30.75 -9.68 -59.77
N ILE A 374 -30.48 -10.44 -58.69
CA ILE A 374 -31.26 -11.62 -58.30
C ILE A 374 -32.70 -11.24 -58.00
N GLY A 375 -32.92 -10.16 -57.23
CA GLY A 375 -34.25 -9.65 -56.93
C GLY A 375 -34.99 -9.16 -58.19
N GLY A 376 -34.27 -8.59 -59.16
CA GLY A 376 -34.81 -8.20 -60.46
C GLY A 376 -35.37 -9.39 -61.28
N PHE A 377 -34.52 -10.45 -61.36
CA PHE A 377 -34.96 -11.67 -62.06
C PHE A 377 -36.09 -12.39 -61.33
N ALA A 378 -36.07 -12.49 -60.02
CA ALA A 378 -37.15 -13.10 -59.24
C ALA A 378 -38.49 -12.36 -59.44
N ARG A 379 -38.47 -11.01 -59.44
CA ARG A 379 -39.67 -10.20 -59.74
C ARG A 379 -40.19 -10.41 -61.17
N SER A 380 -39.30 -10.57 -62.15
CA SER A 380 -39.71 -10.87 -63.52
C SER A 380 -40.39 -12.24 -63.64
N ILE A 381 -39.76 -13.27 -63.00
CA ILE A 381 -40.34 -14.63 -62.96
C ILE A 381 -41.70 -14.62 -62.25
N ALA A 382 -41.88 -13.92 -61.13
CA ALA A 382 -43.14 -13.82 -60.40
C ALA A 382 -44.26 -13.16 -61.24
N ARG A 383 -43.91 -12.22 -62.14
CA ARG A 383 -44.84 -11.58 -63.04
C ARG A 383 -45.23 -12.46 -64.23
N GLU A 384 -44.24 -13.12 -64.85
CA GLU A 384 -44.45 -13.90 -66.09
C GLU A 384 -45.09 -15.27 -65.84
N THR A 385 -45.01 -15.78 -64.61
CA THR A 385 -45.53 -17.10 -64.22
C THR A 385 -46.75 -17.02 -63.29
N ALA A 386 -47.64 -16.03 -63.50
CA ALA A 386 -48.82 -15.82 -62.66
C ALA A 386 -49.72 -17.05 -62.55
N ASP A 387 -49.77 -17.87 -63.57
CA ASP A 387 -50.63 -19.08 -63.70
C ASP A 387 -49.98 -20.32 -63.02
N ASN A 388 -48.71 -20.30 -62.73
CA ASN A 388 -48.03 -21.39 -62.05
C ASN A 388 -47.70 -21.05 -60.56
N LYS A 389 -48.63 -21.45 -59.72
CA LYS A 389 -48.57 -21.13 -58.25
C LYS A 389 -47.32 -21.56 -57.58
N THR A 390 -46.66 -22.66 -57.98
CA THR A 390 -45.44 -23.18 -57.39
C THR A 390 -44.23 -22.32 -57.76
N ILE A 391 -44.11 -21.91 -59.01
CA ILE A 391 -43.00 -21.06 -59.48
C ILE A 391 -43.15 -19.65 -58.89
N LYS A 392 -44.39 -19.13 -58.85
CA LYS A 392 -44.69 -17.83 -58.24
C LYS A 392 -44.29 -17.82 -56.73
N ASN A 393 -44.68 -18.81 -55.95
CA ASN A 393 -44.33 -18.92 -54.57
C ASN A 393 -42.78 -19.01 -54.33
N SER A 394 -42.09 -19.75 -55.22
CA SER A 394 -40.62 -19.82 -55.17
C SER A 394 -39.97 -18.47 -55.48
N ALA A 395 -40.49 -17.73 -56.46
CA ALA A 395 -39.99 -16.39 -56.75
C ALA A 395 -40.26 -15.38 -55.62
N GLU A 396 -41.43 -15.45 -54.98
CA GLU A 396 -41.77 -14.63 -53.80
C GLU A 396 -40.84 -14.90 -52.64
N ILE A 397 -40.47 -16.15 -52.33
CA ILE A 397 -39.48 -16.51 -51.29
C ILE A 397 -38.13 -15.88 -51.61
N ILE A 398 -37.67 -15.91 -52.87
CA ILE A 398 -36.40 -15.28 -53.27
C ILE A 398 -36.46 -13.76 -53.09
N ILE A 399 -37.58 -13.11 -53.45
CA ILE A 399 -37.79 -11.67 -53.28
C ILE A 399 -37.71 -11.29 -51.79
N ASP A 400 -38.36 -12.07 -50.92
CA ASP A 400 -38.36 -11.83 -49.49
C ASP A 400 -36.95 -11.98 -48.87
N GLU A 401 -36.18 -13.00 -49.29
CA GLU A 401 -34.83 -13.21 -48.80
C GLU A 401 -33.86 -12.14 -49.34
N VAL A 402 -33.99 -11.70 -50.60
CA VAL A 402 -33.22 -10.56 -51.14
C VAL A 402 -33.53 -9.29 -50.35
N SER A 403 -34.79 -9.02 -50.09
CA SER A 403 -35.20 -7.85 -49.27
C SER A 403 -34.65 -7.91 -47.84
N ARG A 404 -34.59 -9.11 -47.26
CA ARG A 404 -33.98 -9.35 -45.97
C ARG A 404 -32.47 -9.06 -45.96
N LEU A 405 -31.73 -9.53 -46.98
CA LEU A 405 -30.30 -9.28 -47.14
C LEU A 405 -30.01 -7.79 -47.39
N GLU A 406 -30.83 -7.09 -48.16
CA GLU A 406 -30.73 -5.63 -48.35
C GLU A 406 -30.88 -4.86 -47.04
N LYS A 407 -31.83 -5.27 -46.16
CA LYS A 407 -31.99 -4.67 -44.83
C LYS A 407 -30.75 -4.91 -43.93
N ILE A 408 -30.17 -6.12 -43.93
CA ILE A 408 -28.95 -6.43 -43.19
C ILE A 408 -27.78 -5.56 -43.67
N LEU A 409 -27.63 -5.44 -45.00
CA LEU A 409 -26.59 -4.60 -45.60
C LEU A 409 -26.74 -3.11 -45.24
N ALA A 410 -27.97 -2.59 -45.22
CA ALA A 410 -28.21 -1.21 -44.79
C ALA A 410 -27.73 -0.96 -43.38
N VAL A 411 -28.01 -1.88 -42.44
CA VAL A 411 -27.55 -1.79 -41.06
C VAL A 411 -26.00 -1.86 -40.94
N VAL A 412 -25.36 -2.69 -41.75
CA VAL A 412 -23.89 -2.78 -41.84
C VAL A 412 -23.29 -1.49 -42.38
N MET A 413 -23.90 -0.88 -43.37
CA MET A 413 -23.46 0.41 -43.92
C MET A 413 -23.63 1.55 -42.94
N ASP A 414 -24.70 1.58 -42.16
CA ASP A 414 -24.94 2.59 -41.14
C ASP A 414 -23.91 2.45 -40.01
N PHE A 415 -23.49 1.22 -39.65
CA PHE A 415 -22.39 0.97 -38.74
C PHE A 415 -21.06 1.54 -39.23
N SER A 416 -20.79 1.43 -40.55
CA SER A 416 -19.55 1.96 -41.18
C SER A 416 -19.49 3.49 -41.20
N LYS A 417 -20.63 4.17 -41.20
CA LYS A 417 -20.77 5.63 -41.42
C LYS A 417 -20.94 6.45 -40.15
N VAL A 418 -20.68 5.89 -38.92
CA VAL A 418 -20.82 6.69 -37.71
C VAL A 418 -19.89 7.91 -37.79
N ALA A 419 -20.48 9.06 -38.13
CA ALA A 419 -19.79 10.34 -38.22
C ALA A 419 -19.30 10.77 -36.83
N LYS A 420 -18.25 11.61 -36.80
CA LYS A 420 -17.82 12.24 -35.55
C LYS A 420 -19.01 12.94 -34.88
N PRO A 421 -19.25 12.72 -33.57
CA PRO A 421 -20.43 13.27 -32.92
C PRO A 421 -20.43 14.80 -32.89
N ALA A 422 -21.55 15.41 -33.27
CA ALA A 422 -21.82 16.85 -33.17
C ALA A 422 -22.36 17.14 -31.75
N LYS A 423 -21.46 17.18 -30.75
CA LYS A 423 -21.82 17.31 -29.34
C LYS A 423 -22.34 18.71 -29.00
N VAL A 424 -23.53 18.80 -28.41
CA VAL A 424 -24.16 20.03 -27.93
C VAL A 424 -24.64 19.86 -26.49
N LYS A 425 -24.77 20.95 -25.77
CA LYS A 425 -25.28 20.95 -24.40
C LYS A 425 -26.76 20.61 -24.39
N THR A 426 -27.18 19.57 -23.68
CA THR A 426 -28.49 18.96 -23.79
C THR A 426 -28.99 18.39 -22.47
N GLN A 427 -30.30 18.48 -22.22
CA GLN A 427 -30.97 17.78 -21.13
C GLN A 427 -31.26 16.33 -21.50
N VAL A 428 -30.68 15.38 -20.75
CA VAL A 428 -30.83 13.95 -21.04
C VAL A 428 -32.30 13.49 -20.94
N ASN A 429 -33.06 14.02 -19.98
CA ASN A 429 -34.46 13.65 -19.77
C ASN A 429 -35.31 13.99 -20.99
N GLU A 430 -35.03 15.10 -21.72
CA GLU A 430 -35.71 15.47 -22.94
C GLU A 430 -35.45 14.47 -24.07
N ILE A 431 -34.20 13.98 -24.22
CA ILE A 431 -33.89 12.97 -25.24
C ILE A 431 -34.64 11.68 -24.94
N VAL A 432 -34.68 11.25 -23.68
CA VAL A 432 -35.40 10.05 -23.25
C VAL A 432 -36.90 10.20 -23.52
N ASP A 433 -37.51 11.32 -23.11
CA ASP A 433 -38.95 11.58 -23.29
C ASP A 433 -39.36 11.63 -24.75
N ASN A 434 -38.60 12.33 -25.59
CA ASN A 434 -38.83 12.39 -27.02
C ASN A 434 -38.74 10.98 -27.66
N THR A 435 -37.79 10.16 -27.21
CA THR A 435 -37.63 8.80 -27.73
C THR A 435 -38.77 7.88 -27.28
N ILE A 436 -39.22 7.98 -26.03
CA ILE A 436 -40.39 7.23 -25.54
C ILE A 436 -41.65 7.62 -26.34
N SER A 437 -41.83 8.92 -26.58
CA SER A 437 -43.01 9.43 -27.35
C SER A 437 -43.03 8.89 -28.78
N LEU A 438 -41.86 8.77 -29.43
CA LEU A 438 -41.76 8.15 -30.76
C LEU A 438 -42.19 6.67 -30.77
N MET A 439 -42.02 5.96 -29.69
CA MET A 439 -42.34 4.54 -29.57
C MET A 439 -43.68 4.25 -28.86
N GLU A 440 -44.41 5.27 -28.44
CA GLU A 440 -45.62 5.12 -27.61
C GLU A 440 -46.66 4.21 -28.25
N SER A 441 -46.96 4.40 -29.55
CA SER A 441 -47.90 3.56 -30.30
C SER A 441 -47.42 2.11 -30.36
N TYR A 442 -46.11 1.88 -30.51
CA TYR A 442 -45.52 0.54 -30.56
C TYR A 442 -45.63 -0.17 -29.20
N PHE A 443 -45.35 0.53 -28.11
CA PHE A 443 -45.48 -0.01 -26.75
C PHE A 443 -46.93 -0.35 -26.42
N LYS A 444 -47.89 0.53 -26.74
CA LYS A 444 -49.32 0.29 -26.53
C LYS A 444 -49.83 -0.94 -27.29
N ASN A 445 -49.39 -1.14 -28.54
CA ASN A 445 -49.81 -2.29 -29.35
C ASN A 445 -49.32 -3.62 -28.79
N ILE A 446 -48.20 -3.64 -28.07
CA ILE A 446 -47.63 -4.87 -27.47
C ILE A 446 -48.05 -5.04 -26.00
N GLY A 447 -48.71 -4.03 -25.38
CA GLY A 447 -49.15 -4.08 -24.00
C GLY A 447 -48.02 -3.79 -22.99
N ILE A 448 -47.08 -2.91 -23.37
CA ILE A 448 -45.98 -2.50 -22.49
C ILE A 448 -46.35 -1.21 -21.74
N ASP A 449 -46.28 -1.25 -20.42
CA ASP A 449 -46.43 -0.10 -19.52
C ASP A 449 -45.08 0.58 -19.28
N VAL A 450 -44.99 1.89 -19.58
CA VAL A 450 -43.76 2.67 -19.45
C VAL A 450 -43.79 3.48 -18.16
N VAL A 451 -42.84 3.19 -17.24
CA VAL A 451 -42.71 3.87 -15.96
C VAL A 451 -41.46 4.75 -15.95
N LYS A 452 -41.65 6.06 -15.77
CA LYS A 452 -40.58 7.05 -15.72
C LYS A 452 -40.16 7.34 -14.26
N LYS A 453 -38.86 7.28 -13.95
CA LYS A 453 -38.28 7.56 -12.61
C LYS A 453 -37.10 8.52 -12.77
N TYR A 454 -37.38 9.77 -13.07
CA TYR A 454 -36.33 10.77 -13.26
C TYR A 454 -35.98 11.51 -11.99
N GLU A 455 -34.70 11.72 -11.77
CA GLU A 455 -34.23 12.69 -10.77
C GLU A 455 -34.49 14.11 -11.25
N SER A 456 -34.98 14.98 -10.34
CA SER A 456 -35.50 16.31 -10.70
C SER A 456 -34.41 17.32 -11.11
N MET A 457 -33.17 17.15 -10.67
CA MET A 457 -32.06 18.07 -10.92
C MET A 457 -30.86 17.36 -11.55
N ILE A 458 -30.99 16.96 -12.81
CA ILE A 458 -29.86 16.43 -13.57
C ILE A 458 -29.22 17.57 -14.36
N PRO A 459 -27.89 17.77 -14.23
CA PRO A 459 -27.16 18.75 -15.03
C PRO A 459 -27.20 18.42 -16.54
N ASP A 460 -27.08 19.46 -17.36
CA ASP A 460 -26.91 19.29 -18.80
C ASP A 460 -25.65 18.50 -19.12
N ILE A 461 -25.72 17.64 -20.10
CA ILE A 461 -24.58 16.88 -20.66
C ILE A 461 -24.21 17.37 -22.05
N VAL A 462 -22.98 17.11 -22.50
CA VAL A 462 -22.49 17.53 -23.83
C VAL A 462 -22.43 16.31 -24.73
N VAL A 463 -23.49 16.13 -25.55
CA VAL A 463 -23.70 14.94 -26.37
C VAL A 463 -24.28 15.29 -27.75
N ASP A 464 -24.14 14.37 -28.70
CA ASP A 464 -24.91 14.38 -29.97
C ASP A 464 -26.28 13.76 -29.72
N GLN A 465 -27.32 14.59 -29.78
CA GLN A 465 -28.70 14.19 -29.47
C GLN A 465 -29.22 13.07 -30.36
N ASP A 466 -28.87 13.09 -31.64
CA ASP A 466 -29.37 12.11 -32.62
C ASP A 466 -28.71 10.75 -32.38
N GLN A 467 -27.39 10.75 -32.09
CA GLN A 467 -26.68 9.51 -31.76
C GLN A 467 -27.17 8.91 -30.45
N ILE A 468 -27.35 9.71 -29.41
CA ILE A 468 -27.86 9.20 -28.10
C ILE A 468 -29.32 8.73 -28.24
N ARG A 469 -30.14 9.41 -29.04
CA ARG A 469 -31.49 8.94 -29.37
C ARG A 469 -31.48 7.57 -30.07
N GLN A 470 -30.52 7.35 -30.96
CA GLN A 470 -30.33 6.05 -31.62
C GLN A 470 -30.00 4.94 -30.61
N VAL A 471 -29.18 5.24 -29.60
CA VAL A 471 -28.88 4.31 -28.47
C VAL A 471 -30.18 3.92 -27.75
N PHE A 472 -30.98 4.93 -27.36
CA PHE A 472 -32.22 4.68 -26.63
C PHE A 472 -33.22 3.89 -27.49
N LEU A 473 -33.41 4.26 -28.78
CA LEU A 473 -34.29 3.54 -29.69
C LEU A 473 -33.91 2.06 -29.80
N ASN A 474 -32.62 1.77 -29.92
CA ASN A 474 -32.14 0.40 -30.03
C ASN A 474 -32.40 -0.41 -28.75
N ILE A 475 -32.13 0.18 -27.57
CA ILE A 475 -32.34 -0.50 -26.29
C ILE A 475 -33.85 -0.67 -26.02
N PHE A 476 -34.67 0.33 -26.27
CA PHE A 476 -36.13 0.25 -26.11
C PHE A 476 -36.76 -0.81 -27.04
N LYS A 477 -36.26 -0.90 -28.29
CA LYS A 477 -36.69 -1.94 -29.20
C LYS A 477 -36.32 -3.34 -28.71
N ASN A 478 -35.09 -3.51 -28.21
CA ASN A 478 -34.65 -4.78 -27.63
C ASN A 478 -35.48 -5.18 -26.40
N ALA A 479 -35.79 -4.22 -25.53
CA ALA A 479 -36.65 -4.41 -24.37
C ALA A 479 -38.09 -4.83 -24.81
N ALA A 480 -38.65 -4.15 -25.78
CA ALA A 480 -39.97 -4.50 -26.30
C ALA A 480 -40.02 -5.90 -26.94
N GLU A 481 -39.00 -6.26 -27.70
CA GLU A 481 -38.88 -7.60 -28.31
C GLU A 481 -38.68 -8.72 -27.27
N SER A 482 -38.15 -8.40 -26.08
CA SER A 482 -38.02 -9.35 -24.95
C SER A 482 -39.34 -9.55 -24.20
N MET A 483 -40.33 -8.65 -24.37
CA MET A 483 -41.64 -8.60 -23.70
C MET A 483 -42.81 -8.87 -24.63
N GLN A 484 -42.76 -9.93 -25.45
CA GLN A 484 -43.77 -10.25 -26.47
C GLN A 484 -45.23 -10.39 -25.97
N ASN A 485 -45.39 -10.68 -24.68
CA ASN A 485 -46.70 -10.83 -24.02
C ASN A 485 -47.06 -9.62 -23.15
N GLY A 486 -46.47 -8.46 -23.41
CA GLY A 486 -46.60 -7.28 -22.57
C GLY A 486 -45.61 -7.28 -21.38
N GLY A 487 -45.57 -6.19 -20.64
CA GLY A 487 -44.67 -6.06 -19.47
C GLY A 487 -44.50 -4.61 -19.04
N LYS A 488 -43.44 -4.35 -18.29
CA LYS A 488 -43.07 -3.00 -17.82
C LYS A 488 -41.70 -2.59 -18.31
N LEU A 489 -41.61 -1.39 -18.90
CA LEU A 489 -40.35 -0.72 -19.21
C LEU A 489 -40.14 0.42 -18.21
N ILE A 490 -39.16 0.31 -17.35
CA ILE A 490 -38.85 1.32 -16.34
C ILE A 490 -37.62 2.09 -16.83
N VAL A 491 -37.74 3.42 -16.97
CA VAL A 491 -36.64 4.29 -17.39
C VAL A 491 -36.36 5.29 -16.27
N GLY A 492 -35.15 5.21 -15.72
CA GLY A 492 -34.68 6.07 -14.62
C GLY A 492 -33.48 6.90 -15.03
N THR A 493 -33.36 8.09 -14.47
CA THR A 493 -32.16 8.92 -14.64
C THR A 493 -31.69 9.39 -13.25
N THR A 494 -30.38 9.30 -13.00
CA THR A 494 -29.78 9.66 -11.70
C THR A 494 -28.41 10.30 -11.92
N LYS A 495 -28.07 11.28 -11.10
CA LYS A 495 -26.71 11.82 -11.05
C LYS A 495 -25.84 10.92 -10.18
N GLU A 496 -24.72 10.45 -10.71
CA GLU A 496 -23.77 9.59 -9.99
C GLU A 496 -22.33 10.11 -10.21
N ASP A 497 -21.77 10.78 -9.19
CA ASP A 497 -20.45 11.40 -9.21
C ASP A 497 -20.20 12.31 -10.43
N GLU A 498 -19.36 11.89 -11.36
CA GLU A 498 -18.98 12.60 -12.59
C GLU A 498 -19.85 12.20 -13.81
N TYR A 499 -20.87 11.37 -13.61
CA TYR A 499 -21.72 10.84 -14.70
C TYR A 499 -23.20 11.12 -14.44
N VAL A 500 -23.95 11.15 -15.54
CA VAL A 500 -25.40 10.90 -15.51
C VAL A 500 -25.61 9.44 -15.86
N ARG A 501 -26.29 8.70 -14.99
CA ARG A 501 -26.69 7.31 -15.21
C ARG A 501 -28.13 7.26 -15.69
N ILE A 502 -28.35 6.55 -16.79
CA ILE A 502 -29.66 6.28 -17.36
C ILE A 502 -29.89 4.77 -17.28
N ASP A 503 -30.85 4.34 -16.47
CA ASP A 503 -31.23 2.95 -16.29
C ASP A 503 -32.47 2.63 -17.14
N ILE A 504 -32.39 1.63 -17.99
CA ILE A 504 -33.49 1.12 -18.80
C ILE A 504 -33.70 -0.34 -18.39
N THR A 505 -34.79 -0.61 -17.69
CA THR A 505 -35.12 -1.93 -17.14
C THR A 505 -36.38 -2.47 -17.79
N ASP A 506 -36.30 -3.67 -18.35
CA ASP A 506 -37.42 -4.44 -18.84
C ASP A 506 -37.76 -5.61 -17.92
N THR A 507 -38.99 -6.11 -18.01
CA THR A 507 -39.46 -7.30 -17.30
C THR A 507 -39.59 -8.51 -18.25
N GLY A 508 -38.75 -8.56 -19.29
CA GLY A 508 -38.77 -9.59 -20.31
C GLY A 508 -38.13 -10.91 -19.90
N VAL A 509 -37.79 -11.73 -20.88
CA VAL A 509 -37.21 -13.06 -20.70
C VAL A 509 -35.80 -13.07 -20.12
N GLY A 510 -35.11 -11.93 -20.06
CA GLY A 510 -33.75 -11.82 -19.55
C GLY A 510 -32.70 -12.56 -20.39
N MET A 511 -31.48 -12.66 -19.86
CA MET A 511 -30.33 -13.23 -20.54
C MET A 511 -29.52 -14.13 -19.61
N ASP A 512 -28.93 -15.20 -20.16
CA ASP A 512 -27.93 -16.03 -19.47
C ASP A 512 -26.53 -15.36 -19.47
N ALA A 513 -25.62 -15.86 -18.66
CA ALA A 513 -24.27 -15.29 -18.49
C ALA A 513 -23.46 -15.26 -19.81
N ASP A 514 -23.57 -16.31 -20.63
CA ASP A 514 -22.91 -16.38 -21.96
C ASP A 514 -23.44 -15.30 -22.90
N THR A 515 -24.73 -15.04 -22.88
CA THR A 515 -25.34 -13.95 -23.67
C THR A 515 -24.86 -12.59 -23.18
N ILE A 516 -24.84 -12.34 -21.87
CA ILE A 516 -24.37 -11.07 -21.29
C ILE A 516 -22.94 -10.77 -21.71
N GLU A 517 -22.07 -11.77 -21.71
CA GLU A 517 -20.66 -11.61 -22.12
C GLU A 517 -20.52 -11.23 -23.59
N ASN A 518 -21.42 -11.72 -24.46
CA ASN A 518 -21.30 -11.60 -25.91
C ASN A 518 -22.24 -10.56 -26.57
N ILE A 519 -23.21 -9.97 -25.83
CA ILE A 519 -24.25 -9.10 -26.44
C ILE A 519 -23.74 -7.86 -27.18
N PHE A 520 -22.52 -7.40 -26.85
CA PHE A 520 -21.90 -6.27 -27.53
C PHE A 520 -20.93 -6.70 -28.64
N THR A 521 -20.78 -8.01 -28.88
CA THR A 521 -19.98 -8.52 -29.99
C THR A 521 -20.77 -8.33 -31.30
N PRO A 522 -20.20 -7.67 -32.31
CA PRO A 522 -20.89 -7.48 -33.59
C PRO A 522 -21.34 -8.83 -34.19
N PHE A 523 -22.54 -8.85 -34.78
CA PHE A 523 -23.19 -10.02 -35.38
C PHE A 523 -23.65 -11.10 -34.39
N TYR A 524 -23.45 -10.95 -33.09
CA TYR A 524 -23.97 -11.87 -32.09
C TYR A 524 -25.47 -11.64 -31.87
N THR A 525 -26.29 -12.65 -32.14
CA THR A 525 -27.74 -12.62 -31.92
C THR A 525 -28.29 -14.03 -31.70
N LYS A 526 -29.22 -14.19 -30.79
CA LYS A 526 -30.03 -15.41 -30.60
C LYS A 526 -31.39 -15.26 -31.28
N LYS A 527 -31.70 -14.10 -31.88
CA LYS A 527 -32.96 -13.81 -32.55
C LYS A 527 -32.90 -14.22 -34.04
N ARG A 528 -33.94 -14.87 -34.55
CA ARG A 528 -34.01 -15.36 -35.94
C ARG A 528 -33.96 -14.23 -37.01
N GLU A 529 -34.45 -13.04 -36.68
CA GLU A 529 -34.47 -11.86 -37.56
C GLU A 529 -33.53 -10.72 -37.07
N GLY A 530 -32.73 -10.96 -36.03
CA GLY A 530 -31.83 -9.97 -35.48
C GLY A 530 -30.53 -9.85 -36.30
N THR A 531 -30.04 -8.63 -36.51
CA THR A 531 -28.74 -8.38 -37.17
C THR A 531 -27.53 -8.53 -36.24
N GLY A 532 -27.72 -8.50 -34.92
CA GLY A 532 -26.65 -8.55 -33.92
C GLY A 532 -25.72 -7.33 -33.92
N ILE A 533 -26.06 -6.23 -34.62
CA ILE A 533 -25.20 -5.04 -34.72
C ILE A 533 -25.66 -3.92 -33.79
N GLY A 534 -26.96 -3.85 -33.48
CA GLY A 534 -27.54 -2.72 -32.76
C GLY A 534 -26.85 -2.39 -31.41
N LEU A 535 -26.63 -3.37 -30.55
CA LEU A 535 -25.97 -3.13 -29.27
C LEU A 535 -24.49 -2.77 -29.42
N ALA A 536 -23.80 -3.33 -30.42
CA ALA A 536 -22.40 -2.95 -30.70
C ALA A 536 -22.31 -1.48 -31.19
N VAL A 537 -23.29 -1.01 -32.02
CA VAL A 537 -23.43 0.41 -32.42
C VAL A 537 -23.72 1.27 -31.20
N SER A 538 -24.66 0.86 -30.35
CA SER A 538 -25.00 1.60 -29.11
C SER A 538 -23.79 1.79 -28.21
N GLN A 539 -22.99 0.75 -28.02
CA GLN A 539 -21.78 0.85 -27.24
C GLN A 539 -20.76 1.79 -27.87
N LYS A 540 -20.52 1.70 -29.20
CA LYS A 540 -19.61 2.60 -29.90
C LYS A 540 -20.04 4.07 -29.76
N ILE A 541 -21.32 4.35 -29.92
CA ILE A 541 -21.85 5.72 -29.73
C ILE A 541 -21.59 6.22 -28.34
N VAL A 542 -21.83 5.42 -27.30
CA VAL A 542 -21.59 5.80 -25.90
C VAL A 542 -20.11 5.97 -25.62
N ASP A 543 -19.25 5.09 -26.15
CA ASP A 543 -17.79 5.20 -26.06
C ASP A 543 -17.27 6.50 -26.74
N ASP A 544 -17.80 6.87 -27.93
CA ASP A 544 -17.46 8.12 -28.63
C ASP A 544 -17.90 9.38 -27.84
N HIS A 545 -18.83 9.21 -26.90
CA HIS A 545 -19.25 10.21 -25.92
C HIS A 545 -18.51 10.12 -24.58
N GLU A 546 -17.42 9.34 -24.51
CA GLU A 546 -16.61 9.14 -23.31
C GLU A 546 -17.40 8.50 -22.13
N GLY A 547 -18.49 7.79 -22.47
CA GLY A 547 -19.35 7.06 -21.55
C GLY A 547 -19.06 5.56 -21.54
N PHE A 548 -19.94 4.80 -20.90
CA PHE A 548 -19.92 3.34 -20.95
C PHE A 548 -21.32 2.76 -20.66
N ILE A 549 -21.55 1.49 -21.04
CA ILE A 549 -22.79 0.77 -20.79
C ILE A 549 -22.49 -0.43 -19.88
N LYS A 550 -23.30 -0.60 -18.82
CA LYS A 550 -23.33 -1.81 -17.99
C LYS A 550 -24.65 -2.54 -18.17
N VAL A 551 -24.62 -3.88 -18.08
CA VAL A 551 -25.82 -4.72 -18.19
C VAL A 551 -25.91 -5.64 -16.99
N LYS A 552 -27.12 -5.77 -16.43
CA LYS A 552 -27.49 -6.76 -15.42
C LYS A 552 -28.74 -7.48 -15.92
N SER A 553 -28.71 -8.80 -15.94
CA SER A 553 -29.87 -9.60 -16.36
C SER A 553 -29.82 -10.97 -15.73
N GLU A 554 -30.97 -11.54 -15.49
CA GLU A 554 -31.16 -12.94 -15.09
C GLU A 554 -32.29 -13.54 -15.91
N LEU A 555 -32.18 -14.83 -16.26
CA LEU A 555 -33.22 -15.53 -17.04
C LEU A 555 -34.59 -15.41 -16.36
N ASN A 556 -35.60 -15.00 -17.14
CA ASN A 556 -37.00 -14.78 -16.73
C ASN A 556 -37.20 -13.65 -15.69
N GLN A 557 -36.20 -12.80 -15.46
CA GLN A 557 -36.32 -11.65 -14.56
C GLN A 557 -36.13 -10.30 -15.28
N GLY A 558 -35.92 -10.34 -16.59
CA GLY A 558 -35.70 -9.16 -17.44
C GLY A 558 -34.23 -8.72 -17.45
N ALA A 559 -34.00 -7.53 -17.99
CA ALA A 559 -32.68 -6.93 -18.10
C ALA A 559 -32.68 -5.45 -17.71
N THR A 560 -31.57 -4.98 -17.19
CA THR A 560 -31.29 -3.57 -16.94
C THR A 560 -30.05 -3.15 -17.70
N PHE A 561 -30.20 -2.19 -18.60
CA PHE A 561 -29.11 -1.50 -19.26
C PHE A 561 -28.87 -0.16 -18.57
N SER A 562 -27.68 0.02 -18.00
CA SER A 562 -27.25 1.27 -17.34
C SER A 562 -26.25 1.99 -18.23
N ILE A 563 -26.62 3.15 -18.76
CA ILE A 563 -25.80 4.01 -19.62
C ILE A 563 -25.23 5.12 -18.76
N PHE A 564 -23.92 5.32 -18.83
CA PHE A 564 -23.20 6.36 -18.09
C PHE A 564 -22.65 7.38 -19.08
N LEU A 565 -23.07 8.63 -18.98
CA LEU A 565 -22.58 9.74 -19.81
C LEU A 565 -21.91 10.78 -18.92
N PRO A 566 -20.70 11.29 -19.27
CA PRO A 566 -19.95 12.17 -18.40
C PRO A 566 -20.61 13.55 -18.24
N LEU A 567 -20.60 14.05 -17.01
CA LEU A 567 -20.88 15.45 -16.68
C LEU A 567 -19.63 16.26 -17.01
N LYS A 568 -19.50 16.76 -18.23
CA LYS A 568 -18.42 17.71 -18.53
C LYS A 568 -18.76 19.07 -17.92
N LYS A 569 -17.79 19.58 -17.11
CA LYS A 569 -17.77 20.98 -16.66
C LYS A 569 -17.53 21.92 -17.80
#